data_ae2041cfe2a31f005a932e8ca699c4fe
#
_entry.id   ae2041cfe2a31f005a932e8ca699c4fe
#
_cell.length_a   1.000
_cell.length_b   1.000
_cell.length_c   1.000
_cell.angle_alpha   90.00
_cell.angle_beta   90.00
_cell.angle_gamma   90.00
#
_symmetry.space_group_name_H-M   'P 1'
#
loop_
_entity.id
_entity.type
_entity.pdbx_description
1 polymer ?
#
loop_
_entity_poly.entity_id
_entity_poly.type
_entity_poly.pdbx_seq_one_letter_code
_entity_poly.pdbx_strand_id
1 'polypeptide(L)'
;MPGRQGVHRPALVGLLAWFIPLLAAHGGETSDPSRIFQSPGSGLSLERPVRPGAFFDVVGRRAALFGYEGRGFEAWAYPLKLLEDFRLAFKLEGYPLEFEAGTLLKTIEVRPEAVVFTYSHAAFSVRQLLLAPVDEPGAAIVLEIRSVLPLSVVGSFRPRLKLMWPAGLMTGDVSWDDEAHVYTIGEETKRFAAALSVPGGNDLSVMPYQEEPRDVPIRFAVEVPDSAGGRCVVIAVAGSVTGRDEARAAAQRLTASLGSLYEGNVAYYKSLLARTVSLTTPDERLNRAFAWAKVGVDKGFATNPMLGTGLLAGFRTSGDSERPGFGWFFGRDALWTAFAIHSYGDFAAARTALEFLRRFQRDDGKIPHEVSQSASLLPWFTDYPYPWNAADATPLYVIAHADHWRASGDRAFLEASWDSIAKAFRFT
;
A
#
# COMPACT_ATOMS: atom_id res chain seq x y z
N MET A 1 66.25 25.42 46.29
CA MET A 1 66.69 24.02 46.24
C MET A 1 65.53 23.16 45.86
N PRO A 2 65.69 22.06 45.10
CA PRO A 2 65.52 22.00 43.64
C PRO A 2 64.13 21.47 43.26
N GLY A 3 63.50 21.88 42.26
CA GLY A 3 63.47 21.60 40.83
C GLY A 3 62.84 20.25 40.53
N ARG A 4 61.57 20.22 40.11
CA ARG A 4 61.03 19.08 39.33
C ARG A 4 60.52 19.56 37.99
N GLN A 5 61.21 19.12 36.96
CA GLN A 5 60.93 19.30 35.56
C GLN A 5 59.65 18.54 35.19
N GLY A 6 58.68 19.23 34.56
CA GLY A 6 57.52 18.64 33.95
C GLY A 6 57.85 18.14 32.55
N VAL A 7 57.57 16.86 32.31
CA VAL A 7 57.70 16.23 30.99
C VAL A 7 56.43 16.53 30.17
N HIS A 8 56.56 17.32 29.13
CA HIS A 8 55.51 17.51 28.11
C HIS A 8 55.39 16.23 27.26
N ARG A 9 54.23 15.60 27.26
CA ARG A 9 53.82 14.59 26.26
C ARG A 9 53.01 15.32 25.18
N PRO A 10 53.33 15.15 23.88
CA PRO A 10 52.52 15.69 22.81
C PRO A 10 51.25 14.87 22.65
N ALA A 11 50.06 15.56 22.57
CA ALA A 11 48.80 14.96 22.25
C ALA A 11 48.77 14.62 20.75
N LEU A 12 48.64 13.35 20.41
CA LEU A 12 48.31 12.91 19.06
C LEU A 12 46.83 13.25 18.77
N VAL A 13 46.61 14.23 17.94
CA VAL A 13 45.30 14.50 17.35
C VAL A 13 45.09 13.51 16.20
N GLY A 14 44.33 12.45 16.47
CA GLY A 14 43.87 11.51 15.45
C GLY A 14 42.80 12.17 14.59
N LEU A 15 43.11 12.52 13.35
CA LEU A 15 42.14 12.87 12.33
C LEU A 15 41.35 11.60 11.96
N LEU A 16 40.13 11.46 12.50
CA LEU A 16 39.13 10.51 11.99
C LEU A 16 38.60 11.09 10.65
N ALA A 17 39.14 10.60 9.55
CA ALA A 17 38.57 10.82 8.24
C ALA A 17 37.25 10.02 8.14
N TRP A 18 36.13 10.71 8.14
CA TRP A 18 34.83 10.15 7.79
C TRP A 18 34.84 9.81 6.30
N PHE A 19 34.98 8.55 5.97
CA PHE A 19 34.66 8.04 4.66
C PHE A 19 33.13 8.10 4.49
N ILE A 20 32.63 9.14 3.85
CA ILE A 20 31.29 9.15 3.27
C ILE A 20 31.41 8.32 1.98
N PRO A 21 30.74 7.15 1.86
CA PRO A 21 30.68 6.50 0.57
C PRO A 21 29.88 7.41 -0.36
N LEU A 22 30.54 7.92 -1.38
CA LEU A 22 29.90 8.54 -2.52
C LEU A 22 28.97 7.48 -3.12
N LEU A 23 27.68 7.57 -2.85
CA LEU A 23 26.68 6.83 -3.61
C LEU A 23 26.81 7.33 -5.04
N ALA A 24 27.49 6.55 -5.87
CA ALA A 24 27.44 6.71 -7.29
C ALA A 24 25.95 6.67 -7.70
N ALA A 25 25.44 7.80 -8.17
CA ALA A 25 24.17 7.85 -8.87
C ALA A 25 24.32 6.91 -10.08
N HIS A 26 23.87 5.67 -9.93
CA HIS A 26 23.62 4.81 -11.06
C HIS A 26 22.54 5.50 -11.85
N GLY A 27 22.88 6.10 -12.97
CA GLY A 27 21.96 6.51 -14.01
C GLY A 27 21.11 5.27 -14.32
N GLY A 28 19.86 5.27 -13.84
CA GLY A 28 18.97 4.13 -14.02
C GLY A 28 18.73 3.96 -15.50
N GLU A 29 19.23 2.88 -16.08
CA GLU A 29 18.60 2.30 -17.26
C GLU A 29 17.13 2.14 -16.91
N THR A 30 16.27 2.87 -17.63
CA THR A 30 14.81 2.67 -17.58
C THR A 30 14.57 1.25 -18.07
N SER A 31 14.51 0.30 -17.15
CA SER A 31 14.27 -1.10 -17.48
C SER A 31 12.91 -1.18 -18.16
N ASP A 32 12.88 -1.82 -19.33
CA ASP A 32 11.65 -2.05 -20.08
C ASP A 32 10.56 -2.59 -19.16
N PRO A 33 9.44 -1.89 -18.98
CA PRO A 33 8.36 -2.30 -18.07
C PRO A 33 7.76 -3.68 -18.40
N SER A 34 7.95 -4.17 -19.64
CA SER A 34 7.47 -5.50 -20.04
C SER A 34 8.14 -6.66 -19.28
N ARG A 35 9.34 -6.44 -18.75
CA ARG A 35 10.09 -7.47 -17.99
C ARG A 35 9.37 -7.94 -16.74
N ILE A 36 8.55 -7.09 -16.11
CA ILE A 36 7.78 -7.48 -14.92
C ILE A 36 6.76 -8.57 -15.22
N PHE A 37 6.21 -8.61 -16.45
CA PHE A 37 5.27 -9.65 -16.87
C PHE A 37 5.95 -10.99 -17.16
N GLN A 38 7.26 -11.00 -17.38
CA GLN A 38 8.07 -12.19 -17.63
C GLN A 38 8.74 -12.72 -16.35
N SER A 39 8.68 -11.95 -15.27
CA SER A 39 9.28 -12.34 -13.98
C SER A 39 8.56 -13.55 -13.40
N PRO A 40 9.31 -14.56 -12.89
CA PRO A 40 8.73 -15.69 -12.19
C PRO A 40 8.11 -15.29 -10.82
N GLY A 41 8.24 -14.03 -10.42
CA GLY A 41 7.72 -13.51 -9.18
C GLY A 41 8.27 -14.19 -7.93
N SER A 42 7.50 -14.17 -6.86
CA SER A 42 7.84 -14.82 -5.58
C SER A 42 7.69 -16.35 -5.61
N GLY A 43 7.16 -16.93 -6.69
CA GLY A 43 6.93 -18.36 -6.85
C GLY A 43 5.59 -18.85 -6.31
N LEU A 44 4.74 -17.95 -5.78
CA LEU A 44 3.39 -18.26 -5.32
C LEU A 44 2.38 -17.49 -6.18
N SER A 45 1.47 -18.21 -6.83
CA SER A 45 0.41 -17.60 -7.65
C SER A 45 -0.87 -18.42 -7.62
N LEU A 46 -2.00 -17.73 -7.84
CA LEU A 46 -3.33 -18.29 -8.02
C LEU A 46 -3.94 -17.65 -9.27
N GLU A 47 -4.15 -18.46 -10.31
CA GLU A 47 -4.81 -18.01 -11.52
C GLU A 47 -6.18 -18.69 -11.67
N ARG A 48 -7.17 -17.95 -12.12
CA ARG A 48 -8.51 -18.46 -12.43
C ARG A 48 -9.25 -17.59 -13.45
N PRO A 49 -10.31 -18.12 -14.06
CA PRO A 49 -11.27 -17.30 -14.78
C PRO A 49 -11.86 -16.20 -13.91
N VAL A 50 -12.22 -15.06 -14.52
CA VAL A 50 -12.89 -13.95 -13.85
C VAL A 50 -14.19 -14.41 -13.19
N ARG A 51 -14.51 -13.81 -12.04
CA ARG A 51 -15.78 -13.93 -11.33
C ARG A 51 -16.38 -12.53 -11.18
N PRO A 52 -17.20 -12.03 -12.12
CA PRO A 52 -17.70 -10.68 -12.08
C PRO A 52 -18.30 -10.31 -10.71
N GLY A 53 -17.84 -9.21 -10.17
CA GLY A 53 -18.26 -8.73 -8.85
C GLY A 53 -17.58 -9.41 -7.65
N ALA A 54 -16.60 -10.31 -7.85
CA ALA A 54 -15.75 -10.78 -6.76
C ALA A 54 -14.80 -9.65 -6.32
N PHE A 55 -14.62 -9.50 -5.00
CA PHE A 55 -13.70 -8.51 -4.43
C PHE A 55 -12.24 -8.90 -4.74
N PHE A 56 -11.42 -7.91 -5.03
CA PHE A 56 -9.96 -8.03 -5.08
C PHE A 56 -9.30 -6.88 -4.32
N ASP A 57 -8.10 -7.12 -3.83
CA ASP A 57 -7.21 -6.13 -3.26
C ASP A 57 -5.81 -6.20 -3.83
N VAL A 58 -5.11 -5.06 -3.80
CA VAL A 58 -3.67 -4.96 -4.05
C VAL A 58 -3.10 -4.08 -2.96
N VAL A 59 -2.38 -4.66 -2.02
CA VAL A 59 -2.03 -4.00 -0.76
C VAL A 59 -0.53 -3.94 -0.57
N GLY A 60 -0.02 -2.72 -0.37
CA GLY A 60 1.25 -2.41 0.27
C GLY A 60 1.02 -1.95 1.72
N ARG A 61 2.08 -1.57 2.42
CA ARG A 61 1.94 -1.08 3.81
C ARG A 61 1.39 0.34 3.89
N ARG A 62 1.59 1.15 2.86
CA ARG A 62 1.22 2.58 2.87
C ARG A 62 0.10 2.92 1.90
N ALA A 63 -0.21 2.02 0.98
CA ALA A 63 -1.22 2.24 -0.05
C ALA A 63 -1.95 0.95 -0.42
N ALA A 64 -3.14 1.09 -1.01
CA ALA A 64 -3.93 -0.04 -1.48
C ALA A 64 -4.85 0.34 -2.65
N LEU A 65 -5.18 -0.67 -3.46
CA LEU A 65 -6.27 -0.63 -4.44
C LEU A 65 -7.33 -1.65 -4.01
N PHE A 66 -8.59 -1.23 -3.98
CA PHE A 66 -9.73 -2.09 -3.63
C PHE A 66 -10.78 -2.02 -4.73
N GLY A 67 -11.26 -3.16 -5.21
CA GLY A 67 -12.24 -3.18 -6.28
C GLY A 67 -12.98 -4.51 -6.42
N TYR A 68 -13.74 -4.58 -7.49
CA TYR A 68 -14.46 -5.79 -7.87
C TYR A 68 -14.11 -6.17 -9.31
N GLU A 69 -13.93 -7.46 -9.57
CA GLU A 69 -13.60 -7.97 -10.89
C GLU A 69 -14.63 -7.52 -11.94
N GLY A 70 -14.14 -6.96 -13.03
CA GLY A 70 -14.96 -6.40 -14.11
C GLY A 70 -15.60 -5.04 -13.80
N ARG A 71 -15.25 -4.42 -12.67
CA ARG A 71 -15.70 -3.08 -12.27
C ARG A 71 -14.52 -2.15 -12.01
N GLY A 72 -14.82 -0.91 -11.63
CA GLY A 72 -13.81 0.04 -11.18
C GLY A 72 -13.23 -0.32 -9.80
N PHE A 73 -12.13 0.36 -9.46
CA PHE A 73 -11.52 0.26 -8.15
C PHE A 73 -11.26 1.64 -7.53
N GLU A 74 -11.05 1.66 -6.24
CA GLU A 74 -10.62 2.83 -5.48
C GLU A 74 -9.16 2.71 -5.07
N ALA A 75 -8.47 3.86 -4.94
CA ALA A 75 -7.08 3.95 -4.53
C ALA A 75 -6.95 4.70 -3.21
N TRP A 76 -6.10 4.16 -2.33
CA TRP A 76 -5.79 4.69 -1.01
C TRP A 76 -4.28 4.88 -0.84
N ALA A 77 -3.90 5.98 -0.16
CA ALA A 77 -2.61 6.15 0.50
C ALA A 77 -2.92 6.58 1.93
N TYR A 78 -2.70 5.69 2.89
CA TYR A 78 -3.21 5.86 4.25
C TYR A 78 -2.77 7.18 4.91
N PRO A 79 -3.71 7.93 5.53
CA PRO A 79 -5.15 7.65 5.74
C PRO A 79 -6.08 8.22 4.65
N LEU A 80 -5.60 8.50 3.45
CA LEU A 80 -6.33 9.19 2.38
C LEU A 80 -6.93 8.21 1.36
N LYS A 81 -8.22 8.38 1.05
CA LYS A 81 -8.81 7.93 -0.20
C LYS A 81 -8.42 8.93 -1.29
N LEU A 82 -7.83 8.48 -2.38
CA LEU A 82 -7.30 9.34 -3.42
C LEU A 82 -8.29 9.55 -4.57
N LEU A 83 -8.89 8.46 -5.00
CA LEU A 83 -9.86 8.39 -6.08
C LEU A 83 -10.73 7.16 -5.94
N GLU A 84 -11.83 7.15 -6.67
CA GLU A 84 -12.72 5.99 -6.80
C GLU A 84 -13.14 5.79 -8.25
N ASP A 85 -13.74 4.62 -8.50
CA ASP A 85 -14.29 4.22 -9.79
C ASP A 85 -13.28 4.35 -10.94
N PHE A 86 -12.00 4.00 -10.68
CA PHE A 86 -11.00 3.96 -11.75
C PHE A 86 -11.34 2.83 -12.71
N ARG A 87 -11.52 3.17 -13.98
CA ARG A 87 -11.90 2.26 -15.06
C ARG A 87 -11.02 2.46 -16.27
N LEU A 88 -10.92 1.40 -17.07
CA LEU A 88 -10.27 1.42 -18.38
C LEU A 88 -11.27 1.07 -19.48
N ALA A 89 -11.06 1.66 -20.64
CA ALA A 89 -11.66 1.28 -21.91
C ALA A 89 -10.57 1.30 -23.01
N PHE A 90 -10.84 0.62 -24.10
CA PHE A 90 -9.93 0.53 -25.24
C PHE A 90 -10.66 1.00 -26.50
N LYS A 91 -10.05 1.92 -27.26
CA LYS A 91 -10.59 2.44 -28.51
C LYS A 91 -9.66 2.08 -29.65
N LEU A 92 -10.15 1.29 -30.58
CA LEU A 92 -9.40 0.92 -31.80
C LEU A 92 -9.54 2.01 -32.85
N GLU A 93 -8.47 2.26 -33.60
CA GLU A 93 -8.52 3.14 -34.76
C GLU A 93 -9.57 2.63 -35.78
N GLY A 94 -10.36 3.55 -36.30
CA GLY A 94 -11.44 3.24 -37.26
C GLY A 94 -12.74 2.70 -36.63
N TYR A 95 -12.76 2.47 -35.28
CA TYR A 95 -13.97 2.05 -34.57
C TYR A 95 -14.60 3.25 -33.81
N PRO A 96 -15.90 3.45 -33.91
CA PRO A 96 -16.53 4.62 -33.29
C PRO A 96 -16.75 4.48 -31.79
N LEU A 97 -16.77 3.25 -31.26
CA LEU A 97 -17.08 2.96 -29.85
C LEU A 97 -15.85 2.52 -29.08
N GLU A 98 -15.84 2.85 -27.78
CA GLU A 98 -14.90 2.33 -26.82
C GLU A 98 -15.36 0.96 -26.30
N PHE A 99 -14.42 0.05 -26.10
CA PHE A 99 -14.64 -1.25 -25.51
C PHE A 99 -14.34 -1.17 -24.01
N GLU A 100 -15.34 -1.25 -23.16
CA GLU A 100 -15.18 -1.29 -21.70
C GLU A 100 -14.32 -2.49 -21.29
N ALA A 101 -13.22 -2.26 -20.58
CA ALA A 101 -12.27 -3.32 -20.20
C ALA A 101 -12.96 -4.44 -19.39
N GLY A 102 -13.90 -4.09 -18.52
CA GLY A 102 -14.62 -5.07 -17.70
C GLY A 102 -15.37 -6.14 -18.52
N THR A 103 -15.82 -5.81 -19.73
CA THR A 103 -16.51 -6.77 -20.62
C THR A 103 -15.54 -7.72 -21.33
N LEU A 104 -14.28 -7.35 -21.42
CA LEU A 104 -13.22 -8.11 -22.09
C LEU A 104 -12.39 -8.96 -21.12
N LEU A 105 -12.59 -8.81 -19.81
CA LEU A 105 -11.83 -9.48 -18.78
C LEU A 105 -12.04 -11.01 -18.82
N LYS A 106 -10.95 -11.77 -18.87
CA LYS A 106 -10.95 -13.23 -18.98
C LYS A 106 -10.44 -13.92 -17.72
N THR A 107 -9.26 -13.54 -17.25
CA THR A 107 -8.61 -14.17 -16.09
C THR A 107 -8.07 -13.16 -15.10
N ILE A 108 -7.93 -13.60 -13.87
CA ILE A 108 -7.19 -12.94 -12.81
C ILE A 108 -6.10 -13.89 -12.31
N GLU A 109 -4.87 -13.37 -12.20
CA GLU A 109 -3.77 -14.02 -11.51
C GLU A 109 -3.39 -13.19 -10.29
N VAL A 110 -3.45 -13.79 -9.11
CA VAL A 110 -3.06 -13.16 -7.85
C VAL A 110 -1.70 -13.70 -7.44
N ARG A 111 -0.75 -12.80 -7.24
CA ARG A 111 0.59 -13.06 -6.69
C ARG A 111 0.75 -12.32 -5.36
N PRO A 112 1.63 -12.70 -4.45
CA PRO A 112 1.91 -11.90 -3.26
C PRO A 112 2.27 -10.45 -3.59
N GLU A 113 3.09 -10.26 -4.62
CA GLU A 113 3.62 -8.96 -5.04
C GLU A 113 2.72 -8.12 -5.93
N ALA A 114 1.74 -8.74 -6.65
CA ALA A 114 0.91 -8.04 -7.63
C ALA A 114 -0.35 -8.83 -8.00
N VAL A 115 -1.29 -8.15 -8.67
CA VAL A 115 -2.46 -8.81 -9.31
C VAL A 115 -2.40 -8.53 -10.81
N VAL A 116 -2.65 -9.54 -11.64
CA VAL A 116 -2.66 -9.44 -13.10
C VAL A 116 -4.05 -9.78 -13.63
N PHE A 117 -4.64 -8.88 -14.38
CA PHE A 117 -5.85 -9.07 -15.17
C PHE A 117 -5.49 -9.28 -16.64
N THR A 118 -6.15 -10.22 -17.32
CA THR A 118 -5.99 -10.46 -18.75
C THR A 118 -7.28 -10.16 -19.49
N TYR A 119 -7.19 -9.26 -20.46
CA TYR A 119 -8.28 -8.85 -21.35
C TYR A 119 -8.02 -9.40 -22.74
N SER A 120 -9.08 -9.81 -23.45
CA SER A 120 -8.97 -10.37 -24.79
C SER A 120 -10.09 -9.89 -25.71
N HIS A 121 -9.70 -9.37 -26.86
CA HIS A 121 -10.52 -8.98 -27.99
C HIS A 121 -9.94 -9.61 -29.27
N ALA A 122 -10.71 -9.69 -30.36
CA ALA A 122 -10.25 -10.29 -31.62
C ALA A 122 -9.01 -9.57 -32.22
N ALA A 123 -8.92 -8.23 -32.04
CA ALA A 123 -7.86 -7.40 -32.60
C ALA A 123 -6.74 -7.06 -31.60
N PHE A 124 -6.91 -7.31 -30.30
CA PHE A 124 -5.91 -6.97 -29.27
C PHE A 124 -6.03 -7.83 -28.03
N SER A 125 -4.95 -7.89 -27.29
CA SER A 125 -4.90 -8.42 -25.92
C SER A 125 -4.18 -7.45 -25.01
N VAL A 126 -4.64 -7.37 -23.75
CA VAL A 126 -4.02 -6.52 -22.72
C VAL A 126 -3.83 -7.32 -21.44
N ARG A 127 -2.64 -7.25 -20.86
CA ARG A 127 -2.37 -7.68 -19.49
C ARG A 127 -2.22 -6.45 -18.62
N GLN A 128 -3.04 -6.33 -17.58
CA GLN A 128 -2.96 -5.25 -16.61
C GLN A 128 -2.38 -5.78 -15.31
N LEU A 129 -1.21 -5.31 -14.94
CA LEU A 129 -0.59 -5.60 -13.64
C LEU A 129 -0.87 -4.43 -12.70
N LEU A 130 -1.42 -4.72 -11.52
CA LEU A 130 -1.61 -3.80 -10.41
C LEU A 130 -0.56 -4.09 -9.35
N LEU A 131 0.18 -3.06 -8.94
CA LEU A 131 1.28 -3.12 -7.98
C LEU A 131 1.11 -2.04 -6.91
N ALA A 132 1.03 -2.43 -5.65
CA ALA A 132 1.24 -1.54 -4.51
C ALA A 132 2.58 -1.92 -3.86
N PRO A 133 3.66 -1.14 -4.05
CA PRO A 133 4.95 -1.43 -3.44
C PRO A 133 4.84 -1.38 -1.91
N VAL A 134 5.63 -2.21 -1.22
CA VAL A 134 5.50 -2.37 0.25
C VAL A 134 5.56 -1.04 0.98
N ASP A 135 6.49 -0.16 0.63
CA ASP A 135 6.77 1.06 1.40
C ASP A 135 6.41 2.38 0.67
N GLU A 136 5.83 2.34 -0.53
CA GLU A 136 5.44 3.54 -1.26
C GLU A 136 4.00 3.99 -0.94
N PRO A 137 3.73 5.30 -0.88
CA PRO A 137 2.39 5.83 -0.61
C PRO A 137 1.53 5.90 -1.87
N GLY A 138 1.51 4.82 -2.66
CA GLY A 138 0.79 4.76 -3.92
C GLY A 138 0.88 3.41 -4.60
N ALA A 139 0.32 3.34 -5.80
CA ALA A 139 0.23 2.13 -6.59
C ALA A 139 0.48 2.42 -8.08
N ALA A 140 0.98 1.42 -8.80
CA ALA A 140 1.17 1.45 -10.24
C ALA A 140 0.19 0.50 -10.95
N ILE A 141 -0.25 0.93 -12.12
CA ILE A 141 -1.10 0.21 -13.06
C ILE A 141 -0.29 0.09 -14.35
N VAL A 142 0.08 -1.12 -14.71
CA VAL A 142 0.94 -1.37 -15.88
C VAL A 142 0.17 -2.19 -16.89
N LEU A 143 0.09 -1.71 -18.12
CA LEU A 143 -0.60 -2.37 -19.22
C LEU A 143 0.43 -2.87 -20.23
N GLU A 144 0.51 -4.17 -20.46
CA GLU A 144 1.19 -4.76 -21.60
C GLU A 144 0.15 -4.97 -22.70
N ILE A 145 0.31 -4.28 -23.84
CA ILE A 145 -0.68 -4.23 -24.91
C ILE A 145 -0.08 -4.83 -26.17
N ARG A 146 -0.82 -5.73 -26.78
CA ARG A 146 -0.55 -6.26 -28.13
C ARG A 146 -1.76 -6.02 -28.99
N SER A 147 -1.62 -5.26 -30.07
CA SER A 147 -2.71 -4.90 -30.97
C SER A 147 -2.22 -4.93 -32.42
N VAL A 148 -3.10 -5.36 -33.33
CA VAL A 148 -2.85 -5.34 -34.76
C VAL A 148 -3.26 -4.03 -35.42
N LEU A 149 -3.91 -3.14 -34.68
CA LEU A 149 -4.29 -1.80 -35.08
C LEU A 149 -3.86 -0.81 -34.01
N PRO A 150 -3.64 0.48 -34.33
CA PRO A 150 -3.48 1.51 -33.34
C PRO A 150 -4.66 1.51 -32.34
N LEU A 151 -4.34 1.69 -31.08
CA LEU A 151 -5.29 1.60 -29.97
C LEU A 151 -5.05 2.74 -28.99
N SER A 152 -6.12 3.38 -28.51
CA SER A 152 -6.04 4.30 -27.39
C SER A 152 -6.49 3.60 -26.11
N VAL A 153 -5.70 3.71 -25.05
CA VAL A 153 -6.12 3.36 -23.70
C VAL A 153 -6.84 4.57 -23.11
N VAL A 154 -8.12 4.43 -22.83
CA VAL A 154 -8.92 5.47 -22.16
C VAL A 154 -9.07 5.09 -20.70
N GLY A 155 -8.63 5.99 -19.81
CA GLY A 155 -8.85 5.86 -18.38
C GLY A 155 -9.89 6.86 -17.88
N SER A 156 -10.65 6.47 -16.86
CA SER A 156 -11.55 7.38 -16.15
C SER A 156 -11.52 7.10 -14.65
N PHE A 157 -11.71 8.14 -13.84
CA PHE A 157 -11.80 8.04 -12.39
C PHE A 157 -12.59 9.21 -11.81
N ARG A 158 -13.10 9.04 -10.58
CA ARG A 158 -13.66 10.14 -9.78
C ARG A 158 -12.64 10.58 -8.76
N PRO A 159 -12.25 11.86 -8.70
CA PRO A 159 -11.37 12.36 -7.65
C PRO A 159 -12.13 12.35 -6.32
N ARG A 160 -11.53 11.73 -5.29
CA ARG A 160 -12.15 11.57 -3.96
C ARG A 160 -11.08 11.73 -2.88
N LEU A 161 -10.43 12.89 -2.85
CA LEU A 161 -9.45 13.18 -1.81
C LEU A 161 -10.17 13.35 -0.48
N LYS A 162 -10.24 12.26 0.29
CA LYS A 162 -10.94 12.20 1.58
C LYS A 162 -10.10 11.49 2.62
N LEU A 163 -10.20 11.97 3.86
CA LEU A 163 -9.64 11.28 5.02
C LEU A 163 -10.52 10.08 5.40
N MET A 164 -9.89 9.03 5.90
CA MET A 164 -10.62 7.91 6.47
C MET A 164 -11.50 8.39 7.64
N TRP A 165 -12.73 7.87 7.70
CA TRP A 165 -13.66 8.15 8.79
C TRP A 165 -12.98 8.06 10.18
N PRO A 166 -13.31 8.94 11.17
CA PRO A 166 -14.33 9.96 11.15
C PRO A 166 -13.84 11.36 10.77
N ALA A 167 -12.61 11.52 10.28
CA ALA A 167 -12.15 12.82 9.84
C ALA A 167 -12.81 13.23 8.51
N GLY A 168 -13.07 14.53 8.37
CA GLY A 168 -13.63 15.12 7.16
C GLY A 168 -12.55 15.78 6.32
N LEU A 169 -12.67 15.67 5.01
CA LEU A 169 -11.90 16.43 4.03
C LEU A 169 -12.71 16.50 2.75
N MET A 170 -12.70 17.65 2.09
CA MET A 170 -13.37 17.82 0.80
C MET A 170 -12.34 17.91 -0.32
N THR A 171 -12.59 17.24 -1.43
CA THR A 171 -11.87 17.46 -2.68
C THR A 171 -12.07 18.92 -3.09
N GLY A 172 -10.98 19.67 -3.24
CA GLY A 172 -11.01 21.08 -3.59
C GLY A 172 -10.91 21.29 -5.09
N ASP A 173 -9.73 21.03 -5.66
CA ASP A 173 -9.43 21.24 -7.07
C ASP A 173 -8.74 20.03 -7.70
N VAL A 174 -8.89 19.91 -9.02
CA VAL A 174 -8.15 18.97 -9.86
C VAL A 174 -7.51 19.76 -10.98
N SER A 175 -6.23 19.57 -11.19
CA SER A 175 -5.49 20.19 -12.28
C SER A 175 -4.71 19.16 -13.08
N TRP A 176 -4.62 19.39 -14.39
CA TRP A 176 -3.75 18.65 -15.29
C TRP A 176 -2.52 19.46 -15.65
N ASP A 177 -1.39 18.82 -15.70
CA ASP A 177 -0.11 19.39 -16.13
C ASP A 177 0.29 18.69 -17.44
N ASP A 178 0.16 19.42 -18.57
CA ASP A 178 0.42 18.90 -19.92
C ASP A 178 1.88 18.51 -20.16
N GLU A 179 2.82 19.14 -19.47
CA GLU A 179 4.25 18.86 -19.63
C GLU A 179 4.66 17.62 -18.85
N ALA A 180 4.19 17.53 -17.60
CA ALA A 180 4.51 16.42 -16.72
C ALA A 180 3.58 15.22 -16.89
N HIS A 181 2.46 15.34 -17.60
CA HIS A 181 1.39 14.36 -17.74
C HIS A 181 0.87 13.87 -16.39
N VAL A 182 0.51 14.79 -15.49
CA VAL A 182 0.10 14.48 -14.12
C VAL A 182 -1.17 15.24 -13.75
N TYR A 183 -2.18 14.52 -13.28
CA TYR A 183 -3.27 15.11 -12.50
C TYR A 183 -2.83 15.34 -11.07
N THR A 184 -3.18 16.49 -10.52
CA THR A 184 -3.00 16.80 -9.10
C THR A 184 -4.36 17.12 -8.49
N ILE A 185 -4.71 16.39 -7.43
CA ILE A 185 -5.94 16.57 -6.66
C ILE A 185 -5.55 17.22 -5.35
N GLY A 186 -6.15 18.37 -5.03
CA GLY A 186 -5.85 19.15 -3.84
C GLY A 186 -7.06 19.40 -2.96
N GLU A 187 -6.83 20.04 -1.82
CA GLU A 187 -7.83 20.54 -0.90
C GLU A 187 -7.46 21.93 -0.37
N GLU A 188 -8.38 22.62 0.29
CA GLU A 188 -8.24 24.04 0.67
C GLU A 188 -7.02 24.33 1.54
N THR A 189 -6.69 23.44 2.49
CA THR A 189 -5.56 23.66 3.42
C THR A 189 -4.22 23.38 2.78
N LYS A 190 -4.18 22.79 1.58
CA LYS A 190 -2.97 22.41 0.82
C LYS A 190 -2.05 21.44 1.55
N ARG A 191 -2.55 20.80 2.58
CA ARG A 191 -1.82 19.82 3.39
C ARG A 191 -1.87 18.42 2.79
N PHE A 192 -3.04 18.05 2.28
CA PHE A 192 -3.29 16.73 1.71
C PHE A 192 -3.39 16.83 0.19
N ALA A 193 -2.85 15.84 -0.50
CA ALA A 193 -2.92 15.80 -1.95
C ALA A 193 -2.87 14.38 -2.49
N ALA A 194 -3.39 14.21 -3.71
CA ALA A 194 -3.16 13.04 -4.53
C ALA A 194 -2.61 13.46 -5.91
N ALA A 195 -1.89 12.55 -6.54
CA ALA A 195 -1.43 12.72 -7.92
C ALA A 195 -1.65 11.43 -8.71
N LEU A 196 -2.07 11.58 -9.96
CA LEU A 196 -2.14 10.50 -10.94
C LEU A 196 -1.21 10.84 -12.10
N SER A 197 -0.11 10.10 -12.24
CA SER A 197 0.84 10.23 -13.35
C SER A 197 0.43 9.33 -14.50
N VAL A 198 0.35 9.90 -15.71
CA VAL A 198 -0.05 9.23 -16.95
C VAL A 198 0.94 9.59 -18.06
N PRO A 199 2.18 9.08 -18.03
CA PRO A 199 3.20 9.42 -19.02
C PRO A 199 2.71 9.21 -20.46
N GLY A 200 2.83 10.25 -21.29
CA GLY A 200 2.36 10.25 -22.67
C GLY A 200 0.84 10.32 -22.81
N GLY A 201 0.12 10.59 -21.73
CA GLY A 201 -1.32 10.77 -21.75
C GLY A 201 -1.76 12.19 -22.12
N ASN A 202 -3.02 12.31 -22.48
CA ASN A 202 -3.71 13.57 -22.75
C ASN A 202 -4.96 13.64 -21.90
N ASP A 203 -5.28 14.82 -21.36
CA ASP A 203 -6.56 15.06 -20.67
C ASP A 203 -7.71 15.12 -21.67
N LEU A 204 -8.76 14.35 -21.38
CA LEU A 204 -10.02 14.35 -22.14
C LEU A 204 -11.19 14.88 -21.30
N SER A 205 -10.90 15.40 -20.12
CA SER A 205 -11.95 15.83 -19.19
C SER A 205 -12.68 17.06 -19.71
N VAL A 206 -13.99 17.03 -19.55
CA VAL A 206 -14.85 18.22 -19.75
C VAL A 206 -15.51 18.51 -18.42
N MET A 207 -15.11 19.60 -17.78
CA MET A 207 -15.72 20.06 -16.54
C MET A 207 -16.88 21.00 -16.89
N PRO A 208 -18.16 20.59 -16.72
CA PRO A 208 -19.28 21.46 -16.92
C PRO A 208 -19.25 22.64 -15.95
N TYR A 209 -19.74 23.79 -16.41
CA TYR A 209 -19.88 24.96 -15.56
C TYR A 209 -20.77 24.65 -14.34
N GLN A 210 -20.34 25.03 -13.15
CA GLN A 210 -20.98 24.80 -11.86
C GLN A 210 -20.94 23.36 -11.29
N GLU A 211 -20.24 22.45 -11.94
CA GLU A 211 -20.03 21.12 -11.36
C GLU A 211 -18.81 21.09 -10.43
N GLU A 212 -18.84 20.20 -9.45
CA GLU A 212 -17.73 19.96 -8.54
C GLU A 212 -16.82 18.87 -9.12
N PRO A 213 -15.48 18.97 -8.95
CA PRO A 213 -14.56 17.95 -9.49
C PRO A 213 -14.88 16.53 -9.05
N ARG A 214 -15.40 16.35 -7.84
CA ARG A 214 -15.80 15.03 -7.27
C ARG A 214 -17.01 14.41 -7.96
N ASP A 215 -17.84 15.23 -8.63
CA ASP A 215 -19.12 14.79 -9.19
C ASP A 215 -19.00 14.40 -10.68
N VAL A 216 -17.89 14.80 -11.30
CA VAL A 216 -17.61 14.54 -12.73
C VAL A 216 -16.43 13.58 -12.87
N PRO A 217 -16.55 12.52 -13.69
CA PRO A 217 -15.40 11.66 -13.98
C PRO A 217 -14.32 12.45 -14.75
N ILE A 218 -13.10 12.37 -14.25
CA ILE A 218 -11.91 12.79 -14.98
C ILE A 218 -11.59 11.71 -16.01
N ARG A 219 -11.21 12.08 -17.22
CA ARG A 219 -10.88 11.16 -18.31
C ARG A 219 -9.56 11.55 -18.95
N PHE A 220 -8.80 10.54 -19.35
CA PHE A 220 -7.55 10.69 -20.10
C PHE A 220 -7.45 9.62 -21.19
N ALA A 221 -6.59 9.86 -22.18
CA ALA A 221 -6.21 8.84 -23.15
C ALA A 221 -4.69 8.73 -23.28
N VAL A 222 -4.19 7.52 -23.56
CA VAL A 222 -2.82 7.25 -23.96
C VAL A 222 -2.86 6.56 -25.32
N GLU A 223 -2.26 7.17 -26.33
CA GLU A 223 -2.21 6.63 -27.68
C GLU A 223 -1.14 5.54 -27.76
N VAL A 224 -1.52 4.37 -28.24
CA VAL A 224 -0.64 3.23 -28.47
C VAL A 224 -0.66 2.93 -29.97
N PRO A 225 0.39 3.29 -30.71
CA PRO A 225 0.49 2.97 -32.14
C PRO A 225 0.49 1.45 -32.31
N ASP A 226 0.54 0.96 -33.54
CA ASP A 226 0.65 -0.46 -33.84
C ASP A 226 1.68 -1.13 -32.91
N SER A 227 1.23 -2.14 -32.20
CA SER A 227 1.96 -2.76 -31.09
C SER A 227 1.98 -4.30 -31.16
N ALA A 228 2.02 -4.86 -32.38
CA ALA A 228 2.12 -6.31 -32.56
C ALA A 228 3.28 -6.93 -31.76
N GLY A 229 4.39 -6.21 -31.61
CA GLY A 229 5.53 -6.57 -30.77
C GLY A 229 5.36 -6.35 -29.25
N GLY A 230 4.23 -5.76 -28.83
CA GLY A 230 3.96 -5.39 -27.45
C GLY A 230 4.43 -3.96 -27.10
N ARG A 231 3.61 -3.24 -26.35
CA ARG A 231 3.88 -1.91 -25.78
C ARG A 231 3.42 -1.88 -24.34
N CYS A 232 4.12 -1.10 -23.50
CA CYS A 232 3.71 -0.88 -22.13
C CYS A 232 3.24 0.55 -21.91
N VAL A 233 2.11 0.68 -21.20
CA VAL A 233 1.61 1.93 -20.63
C VAL A 233 1.70 1.82 -19.12
N VAL A 234 2.25 2.83 -18.46
CA VAL A 234 2.41 2.88 -17.01
C VAL A 234 1.63 4.06 -16.47
N ILE A 235 0.75 3.81 -15.52
CA ILE A 235 -0.01 4.82 -14.80
C ILE A 235 0.30 4.63 -13.31
N ALA A 236 0.46 5.71 -12.56
CA ALA A 236 0.69 5.62 -11.13
C ALA A 236 -0.16 6.61 -10.35
N VAL A 237 -0.71 6.17 -9.23
CA VAL A 237 -1.45 7.01 -8.29
C VAL A 237 -0.74 7.03 -6.95
N ALA A 238 -0.58 8.22 -6.36
CA ALA A 238 0.05 8.38 -5.06
C ALA A 238 -0.65 9.46 -4.23
N GLY A 239 -0.51 9.38 -2.92
CA GLY A 239 -1.04 10.37 -1.99
C GLY A 239 0.04 10.91 -1.05
N SER A 240 -0.22 12.10 -0.49
CA SER A 240 0.65 12.73 0.48
C SER A 240 -0.15 13.43 1.58
N VAL A 241 0.38 13.40 2.80
CA VAL A 241 -0.11 14.18 3.94
C VAL A 241 0.69 15.47 4.15
N THR A 242 1.61 15.78 3.24
CA THR A 242 2.54 16.93 3.30
C THR A 242 2.46 17.85 2.09
N GLY A 243 1.50 17.62 1.19
CA GLY A 243 1.21 18.52 0.07
C GLY A 243 1.40 17.91 -1.32
N ARG A 244 1.20 18.79 -2.32
CA ARG A 244 1.09 18.39 -3.74
C ARG A 244 2.42 17.93 -4.33
N ASP A 245 3.51 18.61 -3.99
CA ASP A 245 4.82 18.32 -4.57
C ASP A 245 5.27 16.90 -4.20
N GLU A 246 5.05 16.49 -2.94
CA GLU A 246 5.38 15.13 -2.50
C GLU A 246 4.46 14.08 -3.15
N ALA A 247 3.15 14.37 -3.30
CA ALA A 247 2.24 13.47 -4.01
C ALA A 247 2.67 13.27 -5.48
N ARG A 248 3.02 14.36 -6.18
CA ARG A 248 3.54 14.33 -7.56
C ARG A 248 4.86 13.56 -7.64
N ALA A 249 5.81 13.88 -6.75
CA ALA A 249 7.09 13.19 -6.70
C ALA A 249 6.93 11.69 -6.43
N ALA A 250 6.01 11.28 -5.54
CA ALA A 250 5.73 9.88 -5.28
C ALA A 250 5.13 9.18 -6.50
N ALA A 251 4.17 9.79 -7.21
CA ALA A 251 3.59 9.23 -8.43
C ALA A 251 4.65 9.09 -9.54
N GLN A 252 5.53 10.06 -9.70
CA GLN A 252 6.63 10.03 -10.66
C GLN A 252 7.68 8.96 -10.29
N ARG A 253 8.02 8.78 -9.01
CA ARG A 253 8.90 7.68 -8.57
C ARG A 253 8.32 6.31 -8.92
N LEU A 254 7.01 6.11 -8.73
CA LEU A 254 6.32 4.86 -9.06
C LEU A 254 6.42 4.52 -10.55
N THR A 255 6.37 5.51 -11.43
CA THR A 255 6.54 5.27 -12.87
C THR A 255 8.01 5.07 -13.26
N ALA A 256 8.91 5.90 -12.73
CA ALA A 256 10.33 5.89 -13.09
C ALA A 256 11.08 4.66 -12.54
N SER A 257 10.69 4.16 -11.36
CA SER A 257 11.37 3.08 -10.64
C SER A 257 10.58 1.77 -10.62
N LEU A 258 9.63 1.61 -11.53
CA LEU A 258 8.68 0.50 -11.55
C LEU A 258 9.35 -0.88 -11.43
N GLY A 259 10.40 -1.14 -12.22
CA GLY A 259 11.10 -2.43 -12.23
C GLY A 259 11.71 -2.75 -10.86
N SER A 260 12.44 -1.82 -10.27
CA SER A 260 13.07 -2.01 -8.95
C SER A 260 12.05 -2.14 -7.83
N LEU A 261 10.92 -1.43 -7.91
CA LEU A 261 9.82 -1.53 -6.94
C LEU A 261 9.14 -2.91 -7.01
N TYR A 262 8.91 -3.42 -8.22
CA TYR A 262 8.39 -4.77 -8.40
C TYR A 262 9.35 -5.84 -7.86
N GLU A 263 10.63 -5.75 -8.21
CA GLU A 263 11.66 -6.66 -7.72
C GLU A 263 11.80 -6.59 -6.19
N GLY A 264 11.67 -5.39 -5.62
CA GLY A 264 11.62 -5.17 -4.17
C GLY A 264 10.47 -5.93 -3.50
N ASN A 265 9.26 -5.86 -4.07
CA ASN A 265 8.11 -6.64 -3.60
C ASN A 265 8.34 -8.15 -3.71
N VAL A 266 8.90 -8.61 -4.84
CA VAL A 266 9.24 -10.03 -5.04
C VAL A 266 10.23 -10.50 -3.97
N ALA A 267 11.29 -9.72 -3.73
CA ALA A 267 12.31 -10.04 -2.72
C ALA A 267 11.72 -10.06 -1.32
N TYR A 268 10.83 -9.11 -1.00
CA TYR A 268 10.13 -9.04 0.27
C TYR A 268 9.34 -10.33 0.56
N TYR A 269 8.48 -10.74 -0.36
CA TYR A 269 7.65 -11.94 -0.17
C TYR A 269 8.46 -13.24 -0.21
N LYS A 270 9.51 -13.33 -1.04
CA LYS A 270 10.47 -14.45 -0.97
C LYS A 270 11.11 -14.53 0.41
N SER A 271 11.54 -13.41 0.97
CA SER A 271 12.11 -13.34 2.30
C SER A 271 11.11 -13.74 3.39
N LEU A 272 9.86 -13.26 3.33
CA LEU A 272 8.79 -13.64 4.25
C LEU A 272 8.59 -15.16 4.28
N LEU A 273 8.47 -15.77 3.10
CA LEU A 273 8.23 -17.21 2.98
C LEU A 273 9.43 -18.04 3.44
N ALA A 274 10.66 -17.56 3.20
CA ALA A 274 11.90 -18.27 3.55
C ALA A 274 12.27 -18.17 5.04
N ARG A 275 11.99 -17.01 5.70
CA ARG A 275 12.35 -16.78 7.10
C ARG A 275 11.34 -17.33 8.11
N THR A 276 10.17 -17.77 7.64
CA THR A 276 9.07 -18.27 8.46
C THR A 276 8.88 -19.76 8.25
N VAL A 277 8.16 -20.42 9.17
CA VAL A 277 7.90 -21.87 9.10
C VAL A 277 7.30 -22.23 7.73
N SER A 278 7.85 -23.27 7.11
CA SER A 278 7.30 -23.89 5.90
C SER A 278 6.61 -25.19 6.23
N LEU A 279 5.57 -25.52 5.50
CA LEU A 279 4.84 -26.78 5.62
C LEU A 279 5.04 -27.60 4.35
N THR A 280 5.47 -28.85 4.51
CA THR A 280 5.61 -29.82 3.42
C THR A 280 4.85 -31.08 3.77
N THR A 281 3.72 -31.30 3.11
CA THR A 281 2.86 -32.47 3.28
C THR A 281 2.59 -33.10 1.91
N PRO A 282 2.04 -34.31 1.84
CA PRO A 282 1.59 -34.88 0.57
C PRO A 282 0.46 -34.10 -0.12
N ASP A 283 -0.30 -33.25 0.61
CA ASP A 283 -1.34 -32.38 0.02
C ASP A 283 -0.78 -30.99 -0.33
N GLU A 284 -0.45 -30.80 -1.61
CA GLU A 284 0.05 -29.53 -2.13
C GLU A 284 -0.92 -28.36 -1.97
N ARG A 285 -2.21 -28.62 -1.84
CA ARG A 285 -3.21 -27.56 -1.58
C ARG A 285 -3.05 -27.01 -0.17
N LEU A 286 -2.79 -27.89 0.81
CA LEU A 286 -2.53 -27.50 2.19
C LEU A 286 -1.22 -26.69 2.28
N ASN A 287 -0.15 -27.16 1.61
CA ASN A 287 1.13 -26.47 1.58
C ASN A 287 0.99 -25.04 1.05
N ARG A 288 0.29 -24.89 -0.10
CA ARG A 288 0.00 -23.58 -0.70
C ARG A 288 -0.93 -22.71 0.16
N ALA A 289 -1.97 -23.29 0.74
CA ALA A 289 -2.90 -22.58 1.62
C ALA A 289 -2.17 -21.98 2.85
N PHE A 290 -1.24 -22.74 3.43
CA PHE A 290 -0.41 -22.25 4.55
C PHE A 290 0.50 -21.09 4.12
N ALA A 291 1.15 -21.19 2.95
CA ALA A 291 1.96 -20.10 2.40
C ALA A 291 1.12 -18.83 2.17
N TRP A 292 -0.06 -18.97 1.55
CA TRP A 292 -0.98 -17.85 1.33
C TRP A 292 -1.54 -17.25 2.62
N ALA A 293 -1.78 -18.06 3.65
CA ALA A 293 -2.25 -17.56 4.95
C ALA A 293 -1.22 -16.60 5.57
N LYS A 294 0.09 -16.92 5.48
CA LYS A 294 1.15 -16.01 5.93
C LYS A 294 1.20 -14.70 5.15
N VAL A 295 1.07 -14.78 3.82
CA VAL A 295 0.98 -13.60 2.95
C VAL A 295 -0.25 -12.75 3.28
N GLY A 296 -1.41 -13.39 3.49
CA GLY A 296 -2.64 -12.69 3.86
C GLY A 296 -2.54 -11.96 5.20
N VAL A 297 -1.91 -12.57 6.18
CA VAL A 297 -1.64 -11.93 7.49
C VAL A 297 -0.67 -10.76 7.34
N ASP A 298 0.42 -10.92 6.58
CA ASP A 298 1.39 -9.85 6.34
C ASP A 298 0.75 -8.64 5.64
N LYS A 299 -0.14 -8.88 4.68
CA LYS A 299 -0.91 -7.81 4.00
C LYS A 299 -1.88 -7.06 4.94
N GLY A 300 -2.18 -7.60 6.12
CA GLY A 300 -2.93 -6.91 7.17
C GLY A 300 -2.14 -5.79 7.87
N PHE A 301 -0.83 -5.69 7.69
CA PHE A 301 -0.07 -4.57 8.24
C PHE A 301 -0.23 -3.32 7.39
N ALA A 302 -0.50 -2.18 8.06
CA ALA A 302 -0.52 -0.87 7.44
C ALA A 302 0.38 0.11 8.20
N THR A 303 1.04 0.97 7.45
CA THR A 303 1.85 2.08 7.95
C THR A 303 1.13 3.40 7.70
N ASN A 304 0.63 3.97 8.77
CA ASN A 304 0.10 5.33 8.74
C ASN A 304 1.23 6.32 9.07
N PRO A 305 1.46 7.37 8.28
CA PRO A 305 2.60 8.29 8.48
C PRO A 305 2.55 9.04 9.83
N MET A 306 1.38 9.13 10.46
CA MET A 306 1.19 9.84 11.72
C MET A 306 1.06 8.91 12.94
N LEU A 307 0.63 7.66 12.74
CA LEU A 307 0.36 6.71 13.81
C LEU A 307 1.39 5.58 13.89
N GLY A 308 2.12 5.31 12.82
CA GLY A 308 3.07 4.20 12.71
C GLY A 308 2.44 2.95 12.10
N THR A 309 3.11 1.80 12.29
CA THR A 309 2.74 0.51 11.68
C THR A 309 2.00 -0.37 12.66
N GLY A 310 0.83 -0.89 12.25
CA GLY A 310 0.01 -1.81 13.03
C GLY A 310 -0.76 -2.78 12.16
N LEU A 311 -1.51 -3.70 12.78
CA LEU A 311 -2.39 -4.66 12.11
C LEU A 311 -3.80 -4.09 11.96
N LEU A 312 -4.33 -4.15 10.75
CA LEU A 312 -5.72 -3.86 10.42
C LEU A 312 -6.57 -5.14 10.58
N ALA A 313 -7.88 -4.96 10.76
CA ALA A 313 -8.80 -6.09 10.91
C ALA A 313 -9.28 -6.68 9.57
N GLY A 314 -9.25 -5.91 8.48
CA GLY A 314 -9.61 -6.41 7.15
C GLY A 314 -9.91 -5.30 6.15
N PHE A 315 -10.05 -5.70 4.88
CA PHE A 315 -10.28 -4.77 3.78
C PHE A 315 -11.59 -5.04 3.03
N ARG A 316 -12.17 -3.98 2.50
CA ARG A 316 -13.24 -3.97 1.51
C ARG A 316 -13.23 -2.61 0.80
N THR A 317 -13.99 -2.47 -0.29
CA THR A 317 -14.25 -1.14 -0.86
C THR A 317 -15.01 -0.27 0.14
N SER A 318 -14.68 1.01 0.20
CA SER A 318 -15.29 1.95 1.14
C SER A 318 -16.69 2.40 0.72
N GLY A 319 -16.97 2.42 -0.57
CA GLY A 319 -18.16 3.12 -1.08
C GLY A 319 -18.19 4.57 -0.60
N ASP A 320 -19.36 5.06 -0.23
CA ASP A 320 -19.54 6.44 0.24
C ASP A 320 -19.16 6.65 1.71
N SER A 321 -18.80 5.59 2.44
CA SER A 321 -18.56 5.65 3.88
C SER A 321 -17.15 6.09 4.28
N GLU A 322 -16.22 6.21 3.33
CA GLU A 322 -14.78 6.41 3.55
C GLU A 322 -14.17 5.46 4.59
N ARG A 323 -14.74 4.25 4.67
CA ARG A 323 -14.28 3.17 5.56
C ARG A 323 -14.02 1.93 4.72
N PRO A 324 -12.78 1.60 4.34
CA PRO A 324 -12.48 0.44 3.50
C PRO A 324 -12.63 -0.87 4.28
N GLY A 325 -13.88 -1.26 4.55
CA GLY A 325 -14.23 -2.38 5.41
C GLY A 325 -13.87 -2.09 6.87
N PHE A 326 -12.99 -2.91 7.43
CA PHE A 326 -12.36 -2.73 8.74
C PHE A 326 -10.89 -2.31 8.60
N GLY A 327 -10.61 -1.41 7.66
CA GLY A 327 -9.26 -0.96 7.26
C GLY A 327 -8.58 -0.02 8.26
N TRP A 328 -8.86 -0.17 9.56
CA TRP A 328 -8.14 0.49 10.63
C TRP A 328 -7.75 -0.48 11.75
N PHE A 329 -7.06 -0.01 12.78
CA PHE A 329 -6.40 -0.85 13.76
C PHE A 329 -7.38 -1.26 14.87
N PHE A 330 -7.50 -2.59 15.11
CA PHE A 330 -8.32 -3.14 16.18
C PHE A 330 -7.45 -3.93 17.18
N GLY A 331 -7.67 -3.67 18.47
CA GLY A 331 -6.90 -4.34 19.53
C GLY A 331 -7.11 -5.85 19.57
N ARG A 332 -8.37 -6.31 19.62
CA ARG A 332 -8.69 -7.75 19.63
C ARG A 332 -8.16 -8.47 18.41
N ASP A 333 -8.44 -7.92 17.23
CA ASP A 333 -8.08 -8.55 15.96
C ASP A 333 -6.56 -8.65 15.80
N ALA A 334 -5.82 -7.60 16.14
CA ALA A 334 -4.36 -7.60 16.14
C ALA A 334 -3.78 -8.63 17.12
N LEU A 335 -4.38 -8.79 18.31
CA LEU A 335 -3.89 -9.71 19.33
C LEU A 335 -4.15 -11.17 18.98
N TRP A 336 -5.34 -11.50 18.44
CA TRP A 336 -5.60 -12.84 17.91
C TRP A 336 -4.71 -13.17 16.71
N THR A 337 -4.47 -12.20 15.84
CA THR A 337 -3.56 -12.37 14.71
C THR A 337 -2.12 -12.57 15.17
N ALA A 338 -1.69 -11.91 16.25
CA ALA A 338 -0.35 -12.11 16.84
C ALA A 338 -0.10 -13.58 17.24
N PHE A 339 -1.09 -14.29 17.78
CA PHE A 339 -0.94 -15.73 18.08
C PHE A 339 -0.70 -16.55 16.81
N ALA A 340 -1.41 -16.24 15.72
CA ALA A 340 -1.16 -16.87 14.43
C ALA A 340 0.26 -16.56 13.92
N ILE A 341 0.72 -15.32 14.06
CA ILE A 341 2.07 -14.89 13.65
C ILE A 341 3.14 -15.63 14.46
N HIS A 342 2.96 -15.79 15.77
CA HIS A 342 3.88 -16.57 16.62
C HIS A 342 3.98 -18.03 16.13
N SER A 343 2.87 -18.63 15.69
CA SER A 343 2.85 -20.03 15.27
C SER A 343 3.67 -20.32 14.01
N TYR A 344 3.89 -19.31 13.15
CA TYR A 344 4.76 -19.46 11.98
C TYR A 344 6.11 -18.73 12.09
N GLY A 345 6.37 -18.06 13.22
CA GLY A 345 7.71 -17.60 13.59
C GLY A 345 8.11 -16.21 13.05
N ASP A 346 7.18 -15.34 12.63
CA ASP A 346 7.49 -13.94 12.29
C ASP A 346 7.42 -13.05 13.54
N PHE A 347 8.33 -13.29 14.49
CA PHE A 347 8.31 -12.60 15.79
C PHE A 347 8.49 -11.08 15.68
N ALA A 348 9.22 -10.61 14.66
CA ALA A 348 9.38 -9.18 14.41
C ALA A 348 8.04 -8.52 14.04
N ALA A 349 7.23 -9.17 13.21
CA ALA A 349 5.90 -8.70 12.85
C ALA A 349 4.96 -8.71 14.08
N ALA A 350 4.95 -9.79 14.88
CA ALA A 350 4.16 -9.84 16.10
C ALA A 350 4.54 -8.73 17.09
N ARG A 351 5.84 -8.50 17.29
CA ARG A 351 6.35 -7.41 18.11
C ARG A 351 5.84 -6.04 17.61
N THR A 352 5.88 -5.79 16.30
CA THR A 352 5.38 -4.54 15.71
C THR A 352 3.91 -4.30 16.07
N ALA A 353 3.07 -5.34 16.00
CA ALA A 353 1.65 -5.24 16.34
C ALA A 353 1.44 -4.93 17.85
N LEU A 354 2.21 -5.59 18.73
CA LEU A 354 2.15 -5.37 20.18
C LEU A 354 2.64 -3.96 20.56
N GLU A 355 3.74 -3.49 19.96
CA GLU A 355 4.28 -2.14 20.17
C GLU A 355 3.32 -1.05 19.71
N PHE A 356 2.60 -1.28 18.60
CA PHE A 356 1.57 -0.36 18.13
C PHE A 356 0.48 -0.18 19.19
N LEU A 357 -0.09 -1.27 19.72
CA LEU A 357 -1.13 -1.20 20.75
C LEU A 357 -0.62 -0.58 22.05
N ARG A 358 0.63 -0.88 22.46
CA ARG A 358 1.28 -0.29 23.63
C ARG A 358 1.33 1.24 23.54
N ARG A 359 1.58 1.80 22.37
CA ARG A 359 1.66 3.25 22.14
C ARG A 359 0.36 3.96 22.50
N PHE A 360 -0.79 3.31 22.33
CA PHE A 360 -2.11 3.87 22.55
C PHE A 360 -2.78 3.36 23.84
N GLN A 361 -2.02 2.73 24.73
CA GLN A 361 -2.52 2.29 26.03
C GLN A 361 -2.97 3.50 26.86
N ARG A 362 -4.17 3.44 27.43
CA ARG A 362 -4.68 4.46 28.35
C ARG A 362 -3.91 4.42 29.69
N ASP A 363 -3.89 5.53 30.42
CA ASP A 363 -3.10 5.67 31.66
C ASP A 363 -3.47 4.66 32.76
N ASP A 364 -4.74 4.25 32.81
CA ASP A 364 -5.26 3.22 33.72
C ASP A 364 -4.91 1.79 33.31
N GLY A 365 -4.28 1.61 32.14
CA GLY A 365 -3.86 0.31 31.61
C GLY A 365 -4.72 -0.27 30.52
N LYS A 366 -5.88 0.34 30.19
CA LYS A 366 -6.77 -0.15 29.14
C LYS A 366 -6.11 -0.12 27.77
N ILE A 367 -6.23 -1.21 27.01
CA ILE A 367 -5.80 -1.30 25.61
C ILE A 367 -6.97 -0.89 24.71
N PRO A 368 -6.73 -0.10 23.65
CA PRO A 368 -7.82 0.36 22.78
C PRO A 368 -8.52 -0.79 22.08
N HIS A 369 -9.83 -0.65 21.92
CA HIS A 369 -10.62 -1.51 21.07
C HIS A 369 -10.27 -1.26 19.61
N GLU A 370 -10.33 0.03 19.19
CA GLU A 370 -9.99 0.42 17.83
C GLU A 370 -9.29 1.79 17.80
N VAL A 371 -8.43 1.96 16.78
CA VAL A 371 -7.75 3.22 16.47
C VAL A 371 -8.00 3.51 15.00
N SER A 372 -8.78 4.57 14.72
CA SER A 372 -8.97 5.05 13.35
C SER A 372 -7.65 5.49 12.74
N GLN A 373 -7.47 5.30 11.45
CA GLN A 373 -6.29 5.83 10.77
C GLN A 373 -6.23 7.37 10.75
N SER A 374 -7.33 8.04 11.06
CA SER A 374 -7.41 9.49 11.25
C SER A 374 -7.30 9.93 12.72
N ALA A 375 -6.99 9.03 13.65
CA ALA A 375 -7.01 9.29 15.09
C ALA A 375 -6.07 10.42 15.54
N SER A 376 -5.02 10.74 14.79
CA SER A 376 -4.13 11.87 15.08
C SER A 376 -4.64 13.23 14.58
N LEU A 377 -5.73 13.26 13.83
CA LEU A 377 -6.28 14.45 13.20
C LEU A 377 -7.51 15.00 13.94
N LEU A 378 -7.96 14.32 14.98
CA LEU A 378 -9.16 14.63 15.73
C LEU A 378 -9.03 14.05 17.16
N PRO A 379 -9.87 14.46 18.11
CA PRO A 379 -9.81 14.01 19.51
C PRO A 379 -10.41 12.59 19.67
N TRP A 380 -9.83 11.61 18.93
CA TRP A 380 -10.33 10.22 18.85
C TRP A 380 -10.45 9.54 20.21
N PHE A 381 -9.46 9.72 21.07
CA PHE A 381 -9.38 9.02 22.35
C PHE A 381 -10.19 9.67 23.49
N THR A 382 -10.71 10.90 23.29
CA THR A 382 -11.47 11.66 24.28
C THR A 382 -12.94 11.82 23.92
N ASP A 383 -13.25 12.11 22.65
CA ASP A 383 -14.60 12.54 22.25
C ASP A 383 -15.40 11.38 21.60
N TYR A 384 -14.73 10.28 21.25
CA TYR A 384 -15.37 9.11 20.65
C TYR A 384 -15.44 7.94 21.63
N PRO A 385 -16.55 7.20 21.66
CA PRO A 385 -16.68 6.02 22.54
C PRO A 385 -15.90 4.80 22.01
N TYR A 386 -15.67 4.72 20.71
CA TYR A 386 -15.15 3.57 20.01
C TYR A 386 -13.78 3.06 20.49
N PRO A 387 -12.78 3.92 20.77
CA PRO A 387 -11.46 3.44 21.19
C PRO A 387 -11.48 2.60 22.47
N TRP A 388 -12.53 2.72 23.28
CA TRP A 388 -12.55 2.08 24.60
C TRP A 388 -13.68 1.07 24.81
N ASN A 389 -14.48 0.77 23.78
CA ASN A 389 -15.69 -0.05 23.89
C ASN A 389 -15.45 -1.56 23.76
N ALA A 390 -14.34 -2.08 24.32
CA ALA A 390 -14.12 -3.54 24.41
C ALA A 390 -13.61 -3.93 25.78
N ALA A 391 -14.03 -5.12 26.23
CA ALA A 391 -13.56 -5.74 27.47
C ALA A 391 -12.37 -6.68 27.24
N ASP A 392 -12.23 -7.21 26.04
CA ASP A 392 -11.35 -8.33 25.69
C ASP A 392 -9.93 -7.93 25.26
N ALA A 393 -9.76 -6.76 24.67
CA ALA A 393 -8.44 -6.32 24.17
C ALA A 393 -7.37 -6.26 25.28
N THR A 394 -7.74 -5.80 26.49
CA THR A 394 -6.80 -5.61 27.57
C THR A 394 -6.28 -6.94 28.15
N PRO A 395 -7.12 -7.93 28.53
CA PRO A 395 -6.60 -9.24 28.95
C PRO A 395 -5.88 -9.98 27.82
N LEU A 396 -6.33 -9.89 26.57
CA LEU A 396 -5.63 -10.48 25.42
C LEU A 396 -4.24 -9.89 25.23
N TYR A 397 -4.03 -8.60 25.50
CA TYR A 397 -2.73 -7.96 25.43
C TYR A 397 -1.72 -8.59 26.39
N VAL A 398 -2.11 -8.86 27.64
CA VAL A 398 -1.28 -9.54 28.62
C VAL A 398 -0.92 -10.97 28.14
N ILE A 399 -1.93 -11.71 27.65
CA ILE A 399 -1.75 -13.07 27.14
C ILE A 399 -0.83 -13.08 25.92
N ALA A 400 -0.99 -12.14 24.99
CA ALA A 400 -0.19 -12.06 23.78
C ALA A 400 1.28 -11.74 24.06
N HIS A 401 1.59 -10.92 25.07
CA HIS A 401 2.98 -10.71 25.49
C HIS A 401 3.61 -11.96 26.11
N ALA A 402 2.84 -12.69 26.93
CA ALA A 402 3.32 -13.95 27.49
C ALA A 402 3.55 -15.00 26.40
N ASP A 403 2.66 -15.05 25.40
CA ASP A 403 2.81 -15.95 24.25
C ASP A 403 4.00 -15.55 23.38
N HIS A 404 4.19 -14.24 23.12
CA HIS A 404 5.35 -13.73 22.39
C HIS A 404 6.66 -14.15 23.05
N TRP A 405 6.79 -13.98 24.38
CA TRP A 405 7.96 -14.39 25.11
C TRP A 405 8.21 -15.90 25.05
N ARG A 406 7.16 -16.72 25.21
CA ARG A 406 7.26 -18.18 25.10
C ARG A 406 7.70 -18.65 23.73
N ALA A 407 7.19 -18.00 22.67
CA ALA A 407 7.46 -18.39 21.30
C ALA A 407 8.82 -17.88 20.79
N SER A 408 9.21 -16.65 21.14
CA SER A 408 10.39 -15.97 20.61
C SER A 408 11.62 -16.04 21.54
N GLY A 409 11.42 -16.18 22.86
CA GLY A 409 12.45 -15.99 23.87
C GLY A 409 12.91 -14.53 24.04
N ASP A 410 12.23 -13.55 23.45
CA ASP A 410 12.62 -12.12 23.48
C ASP A 410 12.39 -11.50 24.86
N ARG A 411 13.34 -11.78 25.76
CA ARG A 411 13.36 -11.26 27.14
C ARG A 411 13.47 -9.73 27.13
N ALA A 412 14.26 -9.18 26.24
CA ALA A 412 14.47 -7.73 26.20
C ALA A 412 13.18 -6.98 25.88
N PHE A 413 12.37 -7.49 24.95
CA PHE A 413 11.06 -6.92 24.64
C PHE A 413 10.08 -7.09 25.81
N LEU A 414 10.08 -8.24 26.48
CA LEU A 414 9.27 -8.47 27.68
C LEU A 414 9.61 -7.44 28.78
N GLU A 415 10.89 -7.25 29.07
CA GLU A 415 11.36 -6.28 30.08
C GLU A 415 10.97 -4.84 29.69
N ALA A 416 11.16 -4.45 28.42
CA ALA A 416 10.79 -3.13 27.90
C ALA A 416 9.26 -2.87 27.91
N SER A 417 8.46 -3.93 27.94
CA SER A 417 7.00 -3.86 27.95
C SER A 417 6.37 -4.06 29.31
N TRP A 418 7.18 -4.40 30.35
CA TRP A 418 6.69 -4.87 31.64
C TRP A 418 5.72 -3.92 32.34
N ASP A 419 6.04 -2.62 32.39
CA ASP A 419 5.18 -1.64 33.03
C ASP A 419 3.81 -1.54 32.36
N SER A 420 3.77 -1.60 31.02
CA SER A 420 2.55 -1.63 30.24
C SER A 420 1.72 -2.89 30.50
N ILE A 421 2.39 -4.05 30.54
CA ILE A 421 1.75 -5.34 30.84
C ILE A 421 1.16 -5.32 32.26
N ALA A 422 1.93 -4.83 33.24
CA ALA A 422 1.48 -4.74 34.63
C ALA A 422 0.30 -3.76 34.82
N LYS A 423 0.28 -2.64 34.08
CA LYS A 423 -0.89 -1.74 34.04
C LYS A 423 -2.11 -2.44 33.46
N ALA A 424 -1.96 -3.11 32.32
CA ALA A 424 -3.03 -3.85 31.67
C ALA A 424 -3.59 -4.95 32.59
N PHE A 425 -2.72 -5.70 33.25
CA PHE A 425 -3.12 -6.73 34.22
C PHE A 425 -3.90 -6.16 35.42
N ARG A 426 -3.50 -5.02 35.95
CA ARG A 426 -4.23 -4.38 37.07
C ARG A 426 -5.59 -3.81 36.63
N PHE A 427 -5.75 -3.48 35.34
CA PHE A 427 -7.01 -3.00 34.79
C PHE A 427 -8.05 -4.13 34.67
N THR A 428 -7.60 -5.36 34.40
CA THR A 428 -8.47 -6.54 34.24
C THR A 428 -8.94 -7.13 35.55
#